data_e326f5d6b959f4040eae6f14b21a7004
#
_entry.id   e326f5d6b959f4040eae6f14b21a7004
#
_cell.length_a   1.000
_cell.length_b   1.000
_cell.length_c   1.000
_cell.angle_alpha   90.00
_cell.angle_beta   90.00
_cell.angle_gamma   90.00
#
_symmetry.space_group_name_H-M   'P 1'
#
loop_
_entity.id
_entity.type
_entity.pdbx_description
1 polymer ?
#
loop_
_entity_poly.entity_id
_entity_poly.type
_entity_poly.pdbx_seq_one_letter_code
_entity_poly.pdbx_strand_id
1 'polypeptide(L)'
;MTIKNLNAAPMFGFLAILTMTISSCCRPSDGFSEKELTLIKGADSIMRVLTIESPADKAVLRAKSRDLSSEALLSKEYEQLAELMVATVTHPSQDGVGIAGPQVGLNRRVVAVQRFDKETIQWQSAAPVEKSGMPPAEKGGDGSSEKSVEGPDAGMCAPPFEVYPNVRIVWASDSLSAGPEGCLSVPDRRGEVLRSQEIVIEYVDMEALRSRCGMNRADLPLVRDTVRGFTAVIFQHEIDHLDGVLYIDRLPE
;
A
#
# COMPACT_ATOMS: atom_id res chain seq x y z
N MET A 1 65.56 27.36 72.87
CA MET A 1 65.61 26.47 71.70
C MET A 1 64.15 26.08 71.36
N THR A 2 63.61 26.68 70.29
CA THR A 2 62.19 26.86 70.03
C THR A 2 61.75 25.76 69.05
N ILE A 3 60.79 24.93 69.39
CA ILE A 3 60.22 23.95 68.53
C ILE A 3 58.87 24.52 68.00
N LYS A 4 58.82 24.70 66.69
CA LYS A 4 57.65 25.21 65.96
C LYS A 4 56.65 24.08 65.75
N ASN A 5 55.39 24.35 66.17
CA ASN A 5 54.20 23.56 65.86
C ASN A 5 53.86 23.59 64.37
N LEU A 6 53.71 22.41 63.76
CA LEU A 6 53.11 22.25 62.40
C LEU A 6 51.62 22.00 62.56
N ASN A 7 50.81 22.95 62.10
CA ASN A 7 49.35 22.77 61.96
C ASN A 7 49.06 21.90 60.75
N ALA A 8 48.42 20.76 60.93
CA ALA A 8 47.86 19.95 59.85
C ALA A 8 46.44 20.44 59.57
N ALA A 9 46.16 20.89 58.36
CA ALA A 9 44.83 21.23 57.86
C ALA A 9 44.08 19.97 57.42
N PRO A 10 42.75 19.85 57.66
CA PRO A 10 41.98 18.69 57.18
C PRO A 10 41.68 18.83 55.70
N MET A 11 42.03 17.82 54.93
CA MET A 11 41.68 17.64 53.54
C MET A 11 40.19 17.20 53.48
N PHE A 12 39.29 18.13 53.12
CA PHE A 12 37.93 17.79 52.75
C PHE A 12 37.95 17.20 51.32
N GLY A 13 37.82 15.90 51.23
CA GLY A 13 37.59 15.21 49.96
C GLY A 13 36.19 15.53 49.41
N PHE A 14 36.08 16.32 48.37
CA PHE A 14 34.84 16.46 47.58
C PHE A 14 34.65 15.18 46.74
N LEU A 15 33.76 14.31 47.20
CA LEU A 15 33.24 13.20 46.39
C LEU A 15 32.27 13.75 45.38
N ALA A 16 32.76 14.05 44.16
CA ALA A 16 31.92 14.40 43.04
C ALA A 16 31.14 13.13 42.61
N ILE A 17 29.87 13.05 43.02
CA ILE A 17 28.95 12.06 42.50
C ILE A 17 28.60 12.48 41.06
N LEU A 18 29.26 11.85 40.09
CA LEU A 18 28.97 11.96 38.67
C LEU A 18 27.61 11.23 38.43
N THR A 19 26.50 11.97 38.52
CA THR A 19 25.22 11.45 38.09
C THR A 19 25.26 11.33 36.56
N MET A 20 25.58 10.13 36.05
CA MET A 20 25.30 9.78 34.66
C MET A 20 23.77 9.84 34.46
N THR A 21 23.31 10.95 33.94
CA THR A 21 21.97 10.99 33.30
C THR A 21 22.08 10.09 32.08
N ILE A 22 21.56 8.87 32.19
CA ILE A 22 21.28 8.03 31.04
C ILE A 22 20.19 8.76 30.27
N SER A 23 20.61 9.62 29.32
CA SER A 23 19.71 10.13 28.30
C SER A 23 19.27 8.89 27.50
N SER A 24 18.12 8.35 27.88
CA SER A 24 17.42 7.38 27.08
C SER A 24 17.13 8.08 25.76
N CYS A 25 18.04 7.92 24.78
CA CYS A 25 17.71 8.19 23.40
C CYS A 25 16.55 7.25 23.07
N CYS A 26 15.32 7.77 23.21
CA CYS A 26 14.17 7.21 22.53
C CYS A 26 14.55 7.19 21.03
N ARG A 27 15.05 6.04 20.55
CA ARG A 27 15.02 5.77 19.12
C ARG A 27 13.56 5.94 18.73
N PRO A 28 13.23 6.77 17.71
CA PRO A 28 11.88 6.79 17.21
C PRO A 28 11.51 5.33 16.94
N SER A 29 10.36 4.88 17.47
CA SER A 29 9.90 3.52 17.25
C SER A 29 9.92 3.28 15.76
N ASP A 30 10.57 2.22 15.30
CA ASP A 30 10.63 1.86 13.88
C ASP A 30 9.24 1.50 13.33
N GLY A 31 8.20 1.50 14.19
CA GLY A 31 6.79 1.26 13.88
C GLY A 31 6.04 2.46 13.32
N PHE A 32 4.72 2.40 13.40
CA PHE A 32 3.83 3.52 13.08
C PHE A 32 3.90 4.60 14.16
N SER A 33 3.86 5.86 13.76
CA SER A 33 3.75 6.99 14.68
C SER A 33 2.34 7.07 15.29
N GLU A 34 2.20 7.75 16.42
CA GLU A 34 0.91 8.00 17.10
C GLU A 34 -0.16 8.55 16.15
N LYS A 35 0.24 9.47 15.25
CA LYS A 35 -0.66 10.05 14.25
C LYS A 35 -1.13 9.01 13.25
N GLU A 36 -0.23 8.15 12.75
CA GLU A 36 -0.56 7.06 11.83
C GLU A 36 -1.45 6.02 12.51
N LEU A 37 -1.15 5.67 13.75
CA LEU A 37 -2.00 4.78 14.56
C LEU A 37 -3.41 5.33 14.76
N THR A 38 -3.54 6.64 14.99
CA THR A 38 -4.84 7.30 15.11
C THR A 38 -5.63 7.21 13.81
N LEU A 39 -4.99 7.39 12.66
CA LEU A 39 -5.65 7.25 11.35
C LEU A 39 -6.10 5.80 11.09
N ILE A 40 -5.26 4.82 11.39
CA ILE A 40 -5.59 3.41 11.17
C ILE A 40 -6.71 2.95 12.09
N LYS A 41 -6.58 3.23 13.41
CA LYS A 41 -7.56 2.78 14.43
C LYS A 41 -8.86 3.58 14.44
N GLY A 42 -8.83 4.79 13.91
CA GLY A 42 -10.01 5.67 13.83
C GLY A 42 -10.88 5.44 12.59
N ALA A 43 -10.47 4.57 11.67
CA ALA A 43 -11.29 4.20 10.52
C ALA A 43 -12.24 3.06 10.89
N ASP A 44 -13.54 3.25 10.68
CA ASP A 44 -14.56 2.22 10.97
C ASP A 44 -14.59 1.12 9.91
N SER A 45 -14.70 1.48 8.62
CA SER A 45 -14.81 0.54 7.51
C SER A 45 -13.96 0.92 6.29
N ILE A 46 -13.80 2.20 6.04
CA ILE A 46 -12.97 2.76 4.97
C ILE A 46 -12.19 3.96 5.49
N MET A 47 -11.10 4.28 4.82
CA MET A 47 -10.31 5.47 5.12
C MET A 47 -10.76 6.66 4.27
N ARG A 48 -10.58 7.88 4.79
CA ARG A 48 -10.80 9.09 4.02
C ARG A 48 -9.74 9.19 2.92
N VAL A 49 -10.14 9.38 1.68
CA VAL A 49 -9.25 9.67 0.56
C VAL A 49 -8.92 11.17 0.54
N LEU A 50 -7.63 11.48 0.52
CA LEU A 50 -7.13 12.86 0.45
C LEU A 50 -7.19 13.37 -0.99
N THR A 51 -7.50 14.67 -1.17
CA THR A 51 -7.59 15.30 -2.50
C THR A 51 -6.71 16.55 -2.59
N ILE A 52 -6.32 16.92 -3.81
CA ILE A 52 -5.53 18.15 -4.05
C ILE A 52 -6.31 19.45 -3.82
N GLU A 53 -7.62 19.39 -3.58
CA GLU A 53 -8.47 20.55 -3.32
C GLU A 53 -8.16 21.18 -1.95
N SER A 54 -7.80 20.36 -0.97
CA SER A 54 -7.33 20.81 0.34
C SER A 54 -5.81 21.06 0.32
N PRO A 55 -5.32 22.26 0.68
CA PRO A 55 -3.88 22.52 0.79
C PRO A 55 -3.16 21.58 1.76
N ALA A 56 -3.81 21.20 2.86
CA ALA A 56 -3.26 20.27 3.86
C ALA A 56 -3.12 18.86 3.28
N ASP A 57 -4.13 18.37 2.58
CA ASP A 57 -4.11 17.07 1.92
C ASP A 57 -3.07 17.04 0.80
N LYS A 58 -3.03 18.11 -0.02
CA LYS A 58 -2.05 18.26 -1.09
C LYS A 58 -0.61 18.19 -0.55
N ALA A 59 -0.34 18.76 0.62
CA ALA A 59 0.98 18.67 1.25
C ALA A 59 1.35 17.21 1.59
N VAL A 60 0.40 16.40 2.05
CA VAL A 60 0.60 14.96 2.29
C VAL A 60 0.82 14.21 0.99
N LEU A 61 -0.03 14.44 -0.02
CA LEU A 61 0.05 13.78 -1.33
C LEU A 61 1.35 14.10 -2.09
N ARG A 62 1.98 15.24 -1.82
CA ARG A 62 3.25 15.67 -2.44
C ARG A 62 4.49 15.29 -1.64
N ALA A 63 4.31 14.73 -0.45
CA ALA A 63 5.43 14.29 0.36
C ALA A 63 5.89 12.88 -0.03
N LYS A 64 7.22 12.69 -0.08
CA LYS A 64 7.80 11.38 -0.37
C LYS A 64 7.54 10.40 0.78
N SER A 65 7.09 9.20 0.44
CA SER A 65 6.82 8.13 1.39
C SER A 65 8.08 7.46 1.90
N ARG A 66 8.05 7.04 3.18
CA ARG A 66 9.11 6.28 3.83
C ARG A 66 8.79 4.79 3.81
N ASP A 67 9.84 3.97 3.86
CA ASP A 67 9.68 2.53 3.99
C ASP A 67 9.02 2.17 5.33
N LEU A 68 8.36 1.05 5.32
CA LEU A 68 7.89 0.35 6.50
C LEU A 68 9.02 -0.54 7.03
N SER A 69 9.30 -0.46 8.33
CA SER A 69 10.24 -1.35 8.99
C SER A 69 9.65 -2.76 9.17
N SER A 70 10.50 -3.73 9.50
CA SER A 70 10.03 -5.07 9.84
C SER A 70 9.08 -5.07 11.04
N GLU A 71 9.29 -4.17 12.01
CA GLU A 71 8.41 -4.01 13.17
C GLU A 71 7.01 -3.53 12.74
N ALA A 72 6.95 -2.49 11.89
CA ALA A 72 5.69 -2.00 11.35
C ALA A 72 4.97 -3.09 10.54
N LEU A 73 5.69 -3.78 9.64
CA LEU A 73 5.13 -4.81 8.76
C LEU A 73 4.59 -6.04 9.50
N LEU A 74 5.16 -6.39 10.66
CA LEU A 74 4.71 -7.52 11.49
C LEU A 74 3.66 -7.12 12.53
N SER A 75 3.22 -5.87 12.56
CA SER A 75 2.21 -5.37 13.50
C SER A 75 0.79 -5.67 13.01
N LYS A 76 -0.14 -5.74 13.96
CA LYS A 76 -1.59 -5.84 13.65
C LYS A 76 -2.10 -4.59 12.96
N GLU A 77 -1.49 -3.45 13.23
CA GLU A 77 -1.83 -2.19 12.59
C GLU A 77 -1.52 -2.19 11.10
N TYR A 78 -0.47 -2.90 10.65
CA TYR A 78 -0.22 -3.08 9.22
C TYR A 78 -1.29 -3.99 8.57
N GLU A 79 -1.68 -5.07 9.22
CA GLU A 79 -2.76 -5.94 8.74
C GLU A 79 -4.07 -5.15 8.60
N GLN A 80 -4.44 -4.39 9.63
CA GLN A 80 -5.61 -3.51 9.60
C GLN A 80 -5.49 -2.44 8.50
N LEU A 81 -4.33 -1.82 8.31
CA LEU A 81 -4.10 -0.85 7.24
C LEU A 81 -4.30 -1.48 5.86
N ALA A 82 -3.76 -2.67 5.63
CA ALA A 82 -3.90 -3.38 4.36
C ALA A 82 -5.38 -3.67 4.05
N GLU A 83 -6.14 -4.17 5.01
CA GLU A 83 -7.58 -4.41 4.89
C GLU A 83 -8.36 -3.12 4.61
N LEU A 84 -8.06 -2.05 5.34
CA LEU A 84 -8.71 -0.74 5.17
C LEU A 84 -8.41 -0.12 3.80
N MET A 85 -7.17 -0.25 3.30
CA MET A 85 -6.82 0.24 1.95
C MET A 85 -7.62 -0.47 0.87
N VAL A 86 -7.70 -1.80 0.93
CA VAL A 86 -8.51 -2.59 -0.01
C VAL A 86 -9.99 -2.23 0.13
N ALA A 87 -10.53 -2.18 1.34
CA ALA A 87 -11.92 -1.80 1.57
C ALA A 87 -12.23 -0.39 1.06
N THR A 88 -11.26 0.55 1.16
CA THR A 88 -11.44 1.91 0.66
C THR A 88 -11.51 1.95 -0.86
N VAL A 89 -10.56 1.33 -1.56
CA VAL A 89 -10.50 1.39 -3.02
C VAL A 89 -11.63 0.62 -3.69
N THR A 90 -12.13 -0.45 -3.05
CA THR A 90 -13.24 -1.27 -3.55
C THR A 90 -14.61 -0.75 -3.14
N HIS A 91 -14.67 0.31 -2.31
CA HIS A 91 -15.93 0.86 -1.88
C HIS A 91 -16.71 1.43 -3.08
N PRO A 92 -18.05 1.20 -3.19
CA PRO A 92 -18.86 1.63 -4.35
C PRO A 92 -18.79 3.13 -4.67
N SER A 93 -18.39 3.97 -3.71
CA SER A 93 -18.22 5.41 -3.93
C SER A 93 -16.88 5.80 -4.53
N GLN A 94 -15.92 4.89 -4.67
CA GLN A 94 -14.54 5.21 -5.07
C GLN A 94 -14.21 4.77 -6.51
N ASP A 95 -14.73 3.64 -6.99
CA ASP A 95 -14.50 3.13 -8.35
C ASP A 95 -13.00 3.11 -8.74
N GLY A 96 -12.12 2.63 -7.82
CA GLY A 96 -10.67 2.61 -7.99
C GLY A 96 -10.12 1.23 -8.28
N VAL A 97 -9.01 1.17 -9.02
CA VAL A 97 -8.27 -0.08 -9.32
C VAL A 97 -6.92 -0.14 -8.58
N GLY A 98 -6.56 0.93 -7.88
CA GLY A 98 -5.37 1.05 -7.05
C GLY A 98 -5.50 2.17 -6.03
N ILE A 99 -4.72 2.09 -4.94
CA ILE A 99 -4.63 3.12 -3.92
C ILE A 99 -3.26 3.04 -3.22
N ALA A 100 -2.69 4.20 -2.92
CA ALA A 100 -1.40 4.33 -2.24
C ALA A 100 -1.54 4.91 -0.82
N GLY A 101 -0.59 4.60 0.06
CA GLY A 101 -0.56 5.08 1.43
C GLY A 101 -0.75 6.59 1.59
N PRO A 102 -0.11 7.47 0.80
CA PRO A 102 -0.34 8.92 0.86
C PRO A 102 -1.79 9.33 0.63
N GLN A 103 -2.53 8.62 -0.22
CA GLN A 103 -3.93 8.93 -0.51
C GLN A 103 -4.85 8.71 0.70
N VAL A 104 -4.45 7.86 1.63
CA VAL A 104 -5.16 7.64 2.91
C VAL A 104 -4.50 8.32 4.10
N GLY A 105 -3.59 9.27 3.83
CA GLY A 105 -2.95 10.09 4.85
C GLY A 105 -1.67 9.52 5.47
N LEU A 106 -1.18 8.37 4.99
CA LEU A 106 0.04 7.73 5.47
C LEU A 106 1.16 7.83 4.44
N ASN A 107 2.18 8.66 4.70
CA ASN A 107 3.38 8.74 3.85
C ASN A 107 4.31 7.51 4.08
N ARG A 108 3.75 6.32 3.83
CA ARG A 108 4.42 5.02 3.89
C ARG A 108 4.36 4.32 2.54
N ARG A 109 5.46 3.64 2.18
CA ARG A 109 5.53 2.91 0.90
C ARG A 109 4.69 1.64 0.95
N VAL A 110 3.42 1.79 0.67
CA VAL A 110 2.46 0.68 0.54
C VAL A 110 1.42 1.07 -0.50
N VAL A 111 1.08 0.12 -1.37
CA VAL A 111 0.00 0.26 -2.35
C VAL A 111 -0.89 -0.97 -2.32
N ALA A 112 -2.17 -0.79 -2.62
CA ALA A 112 -3.08 -1.88 -2.96
C ALA A 112 -3.43 -1.76 -4.44
N VAL A 113 -3.29 -2.84 -5.22
CA VAL A 113 -3.46 -2.86 -6.67
C VAL A 113 -4.32 -4.04 -7.09
N GLN A 114 -5.26 -3.81 -8.00
CA GLN A 114 -6.03 -4.88 -8.62
C GLN A 114 -5.21 -5.56 -9.71
N ARG A 115 -5.06 -6.89 -9.60
CA ARG A 115 -4.17 -7.69 -10.45
C ARG A 115 -4.92 -8.27 -11.65
N PHE A 116 -5.12 -7.46 -12.68
CA PHE A 116 -5.76 -7.91 -13.95
C PHE A 116 -4.88 -8.87 -14.74
N ASP A 117 -3.58 -8.93 -14.46
CA ASP A 117 -2.60 -9.81 -15.09
C ASP A 117 -2.51 -11.19 -14.43
N LYS A 118 -3.16 -11.39 -13.28
CA LYS A 118 -3.27 -12.71 -12.62
C LYS A 118 -4.60 -13.34 -13.00
N GLU A 119 -4.55 -14.45 -13.74
CA GLU A 119 -5.73 -15.25 -13.99
C GLU A 119 -6.29 -15.76 -12.67
N THR A 120 -7.58 -15.63 -12.48
CA THR A 120 -8.29 -16.22 -11.33
C THR A 120 -8.32 -17.73 -11.52
N ILE A 121 -7.33 -18.45 -10.98
CA ILE A 121 -7.28 -19.92 -10.98
C ILE A 121 -8.36 -20.44 -10.02
N GLN A 122 -9.62 -20.48 -10.43
CA GLN A 122 -10.71 -21.12 -9.66
C GLN A 122 -11.74 -21.88 -10.49
N TRP A 123 -11.40 -22.41 -11.68
CA TRP A 123 -12.40 -23.14 -12.49
C TRP A 123 -12.10 -24.61 -12.76
N GLN A 124 -11.23 -25.30 -12.01
CA GLN A 124 -10.95 -26.71 -12.26
C GLN A 124 -11.46 -27.69 -11.19
N SER A 125 -12.29 -27.26 -10.25
CA SER A 125 -12.83 -28.21 -9.23
C SER A 125 -14.35 -28.36 -9.18
N ALA A 126 -15.09 -27.78 -10.14
CA ALA A 126 -16.51 -28.13 -10.29
C ALA A 126 -16.63 -29.29 -11.28
N ALA A 127 -16.79 -30.50 -10.75
CA ALA A 127 -17.17 -31.66 -11.56
C ALA A 127 -18.45 -31.35 -12.36
N PRO A 128 -18.59 -31.86 -13.61
CA PRO A 128 -19.79 -31.63 -14.39
C PRO A 128 -21.00 -32.23 -13.65
N VAL A 129 -21.97 -31.37 -13.34
CA VAL A 129 -23.28 -31.85 -12.88
C VAL A 129 -23.95 -32.50 -14.08
N GLU A 130 -24.06 -33.82 -14.06
CA GLU A 130 -24.88 -34.56 -15.04
C GLU A 130 -26.31 -34.04 -14.98
N LYS A 131 -26.75 -33.45 -16.07
CA LYS A 131 -28.17 -33.09 -16.26
C LYS A 131 -28.98 -34.35 -16.45
N SER A 132 -29.56 -34.86 -15.38
CA SER A 132 -30.60 -35.89 -15.46
C SER A 132 -31.89 -35.23 -16.01
N GLY A 133 -32.30 -35.70 -17.16
CA GLY A 133 -33.63 -35.80 -17.75
C GLY A 133 -34.65 -34.71 -17.45
N MET A 134 -34.87 -33.82 -18.43
CA MET A 134 -36.12 -33.06 -18.54
C MET A 134 -36.97 -33.59 -19.73
N PRO A 135 -38.29 -33.85 -19.55
CA PRO A 135 -39.14 -34.30 -20.63
C PRO A 135 -39.42 -33.14 -21.62
N PRO A 136 -39.84 -33.45 -22.90
CA PRO A 136 -39.98 -32.44 -23.92
C PRO A 136 -41.24 -31.60 -23.70
N ALA A 137 -41.09 -30.26 -23.78
CA ALA A 137 -42.19 -29.32 -23.77
C ALA A 137 -42.65 -28.99 -25.19
N GLU A 138 -43.98 -28.99 -25.34
CA GLU A 138 -44.71 -28.76 -26.56
C GLU A 138 -44.60 -27.33 -27.08
N LYS A 139 -44.80 -27.19 -28.41
CA LYS A 139 -44.78 -25.95 -29.20
C LYS A 139 -46.01 -25.09 -28.95
N GLY A 140 -45.84 -23.78 -28.74
CA GLY A 140 -46.89 -22.78 -28.88
C GLY A 140 -46.24 -21.43 -29.13
N GLY A 141 -46.57 -20.78 -30.25
CA GLY A 141 -45.88 -19.67 -30.86
C GLY A 141 -46.20 -18.27 -30.36
N ASP A 142 -45.54 -17.40 -31.05
CA ASP A 142 -45.80 -15.99 -31.38
C ASP A 142 -45.10 -14.92 -30.57
N GLY A 143 -44.25 -14.26 -31.28
CA GLY A 143 -43.82 -12.92 -31.54
C GLY A 143 -43.76 -11.87 -30.43
N SER A 144 -42.55 -11.51 -30.04
CA SER A 144 -42.07 -10.12 -30.03
C SER A 144 -40.59 -10.09 -29.57
N SER A 145 -39.73 -9.53 -30.40
CA SER A 145 -38.30 -9.40 -30.18
C SER A 145 -38.02 -8.26 -29.20
N GLU A 146 -37.82 -8.58 -27.92
CA GLU A 146 -37.06 -7.74 -27.02
C GLU A 146 -35.60 -8.28 -26.95
N LYS A 147 -34.67 -7.51 -27.51
CA LYS A 147 -33.24 -7.73 -27.32
C LYS A 147 -32.94 -7.47 -25.84
N SER A 148 -32.94 -8.53 -25.05
CA SER A 148 -32.27 -8.52 -23.74
C SER A 148 -30.79 -8.31 -23.98
N VAL A 149 -30.26 -7.16 -23.53
CA VAL A 149 -28.85 -6.94 -23.37
C VAL A 149 -28.40 -7.95 -22.31
N GLU A 150 -27.73 -9.01 -22.74
CA GLU A 150 -27.06 -9.94 -21.83
C GLU A 150 -26.05 -9.12 -21.03
N GLY A 151 -26.33 -8.95 -19.74
CA GLY A 151 -25.37 -8.42 -18.78
C GLY A 151 -24.14 -9.36 -18.71
N PRO A 152 -22.98 -8.87 -18.25
CA PRO A 152 -21.77 -9.65 -18.22
C PRO A 152 -21.97 -10.94 -17.43
N ASP A 153 -21.49 -12.02 -18.04
CA ASP A 153 -21.57 -13.41 -17.64
C ASP A 153 -21.39 -13.59 -16.11
N ALA A 154 -22.40 -14.16 -15.46
CA ALA A 154 -22.43 -14.38 -14.01
C ALA A 154 -21.49 -15.52 -13.62
N GLY A 155 -20.17 -15.32 -13.76
CA GLY A 155 -19.16 -16.33 -13.49
C GLY A 155 -17.72 -15.84 -13.39
N MET A 156 -17.44 -14.60 -13.81
CA MET A 156 -16.08 -14.05 -13.68
C MET A 156 -15.93 -13.38 -12.32
N CYS A 157 -15.15 -14.01 -11.44
CA CYS A 157 -14.70 -13.37 -10.21
C CYS A 157 -13.80 -12.17 -10.56
N ALA A 158 -14.08 -10.99 -9.98
CA ALA A 158 -13.25 -9.81 -10.21
C ALA A 158 -11.78 -10.10 -9.87
N PRO A 159 -10.82 -9.55 -10.63
CA PRO A 159 -9.40 -9.72 -10.34
C PRO A 159 -9.07 -9.32 -8.90
N PRO A 160 -8.22 -10.09 -8.19
CA PRO A 160 -7.95 -9.84 -6.78
C PRO A 160 -7.18 -8.54 -6.57
N PHE A 161 -7.44 -7.88 -5.42
CA PHE A 161 -6.57 -6.84 -4.90
C PHE A 161 -5.46 -7.46 -4.06
N GLU A 162 -4.24 -6.99 -4.28
CA GLU A 162 -3.07 -7.39 -3.49
C GLU A 162 -2.37 -6.15 -2.94
N VAL A 163 -1.75 -6.28 -1.74
CA VAL A 163 -1.06 -5.18 -1.05
C VAL A 163 0.44 -5.38 -1.11
N TYR A 164 1.16 -4.34 -1.52
CA TYR A 164 2.59 -4.37 -1.80
C TYR A 164 3.35 -3.39 -0.91
N PRO A 165 3.95 -3.87 0.21
CA PRO A 165 4.77 -3.01 1.08
C PRO A 165 6.15 -2.75 0.49
N ASN A 166 6.63 -1.53 0.67
CA ASN A 166 7.95 -1.05 0.23
C ASN A 166 8.22 -1.23 -1.26
N VAL A 167 7.15 -1.20 -2.07
CA VAL A 167 7.24 -1.44 -3.51
C VAL A 167 8.01 -0.35 -4.23
N ARG A 168 8.81 -0.77 -5.22
CA ARG A 168 9.57 0.08 -6.15
C ARG A 168 9.60 -0.53 -7.54
N ILE A 169 9.67 0.31 -8.55
CA ILE A 169 10.03 -0.13 -9.90
C ILE A 169 11.56 -0.22 -9.96
N VAL A 170 12.09 -1.40 -10.29
CA VAL A 170 13.53 -1.63 -10.44
C VAL A 170 13.97 -1.72 -11.90
N TRP A 171 13.01 -1.89 -12.82
CA TRP A 171 13.20 -1.83 -14.25
C TRP A 171 11.90 -1.50 -14.96
N ALA A 172 11.97 -0.78 -16.08
CA ALA A 172 10.83 -0.47 -16.93
C ALA A 172 11.24 -0.57 -18.40
N SER A 173 10.35 -1.05 -19.26
CA SER A 173 10.57 -1.15 -20.70
C SER A 173 10.58 0.22 -21.38
N ASP A 174 11.32 0.33 -22.47
CA ASP A 174 11.30 1.51 -23.37
C ASP A 174 10.02 1.55 -24.22
N SER A 175 9.26 0.45 -24.27
CA SER A 175 7.97 0.39 -24.95
C SER A 175 6.93 1.13 -24.14
N LEU A 176 6.46 2.27 -24.66
CA LEU A 176 5.49 3.13 -24.00
C LEU A 176 4.11 3.00 -24.66
N SER A 177 3.06 3.18 -23.89
CA SER A 177 1.69 3.33 -24.38
C SER A 177 1.04 4.54 -23.72
N ALA A 178 0.35 5.36 -24.52
CA ALA A 178 -0.51 6.40 -24.01
C ALA A 178 -1.85 5.81 -23.59
N GLY A 179 -2.38 6.26 -22.47
CA GLY A 179 -3.70 5.87 -21.99
C GLY A 179 -4.32 6.90 -21.05
N PRO A 180 -5.65 6.93 -20.96
CA PRO A 180 -6.34 7.84 -20.07
C PRO A 180 -6.15 7.42 -18.61
N GLU A 181 -5.70 8.35 -17.78
CA GLU A 181 -5.64 8.21 -16.33
C GLU A 181 -6.58 9.18 -15.63
N GLY A 182 -7.11 8.73 -14.49
CA GLY A 182 -7.80 9.52 -13.49
C GLY A 182 -7.26 9.12 -12.11
N CYS A 183 -7.59 9.87 -11.08
CA CYS A 183 -7.10 9.61 -9.72
C CYS A 183 -8.14 10.02 -8.69
N LEU A 184 -8.36 9.19 -7.67
CA LEU A 184 -9.24 9.50 -6.55
C LEU A 184 -8.82 10.79 -5.81
N SER A 185 -7.51 11.09 -5.81
CA SER A 185 -6.97 12.31 -5.19
C SER A 185 -7.02 13.55 -6.08
N VAL A 186 -7.41 13.40 -7.35
CA VAL A 186 -7.55 14.48 -8.35
C VAL A 186 -8.94 14.38 -8.99
N PRO A 187 -10.00 14.76 -8.25
CA PRO A 187 -11.37 14.58 -8.71
C PRO A 187 -11.63 15.36 -10.01
N ASP A 188 -12.60 14.88 -10.79
CA ASP A 188 -13.15 15.51 -12.00
C ASP A 188 -12.12 15.81 -13.11
N ARG A 189 -10.95 15.20 -13.06
CA ARG A 189 -9.90 15.37 -14.07
C ARG A 189 -9.44 14.02 -14.61
N ARG A 190 -9.23 13.99 -15.93
CA ARG A 190 -8.60 12.87 -16.64
C ARG A 190 -7.61 13.42 -17.67
N GLY A 191 -6.62 12.60 -18.05
CA GLY A 191 -5.67 12.98 -19.07
C GLY A 191 -4.88 11.79 -19.58
N GLU A 192 -4.29 11.92 -20.77
CA GLU A 192 -3.46 10.86 -21.36
C GLU A 192 -2.04 10.90 -20.80
N VAL A 193 -1.56 9.78 -20.31
CA VAL A 193 -0.22 9.61 -19.76
C VAL A 193 0.52 8.52 -20.52
N LEU A 194 1.81 8.75 -20.80
CA LEU A 194 2.70 7.73 -21.35
C LEU A 194 3.26 6.85 -20.23
N ARG A 195 3.04 5.53 -20.31
CA ARG A 195 3.53 4.54 -19.36
C ARG A 195 4.25 3.40 -20.04
N SER A 196 5.26 2.84 -19.34
CA SER A 196 5.91 1.60 -19.78
C SER A 196 4.93 0.44 -19.78
N GLN A 197 4.94 -0.37 -20.84
CA GLN A 197 4.05 -1.51 -20.98
C GLN A 197 4.45 -2.72 -20.12
N GLU A 198 5.71 -2.79 -19.72
CA GLU A 198 6.24 -3.82 -18.84
C GLU A 198 7.16 -3.19 -17.80
N ILE A 199 7.01 -3.59 -16.56
CA ILE A 199 7.87 -3.17 -15.45
C ILE A 199 8.27 -4.37 -14.61
N VAL A 200 9.40 -4.26 -13.91
CA VAL A 200 9.76 -5.16 -12.82
C VAL A 200 9.64 -4.38 -11.52
N ILE A 201 8.77 -4.86 -10.65
CA ILE A 201 8.61 -4.32 -9.30
C ILE A 201 9.41 -5.15 -8.30
N GLU A 202 9.88 -4.51 -7.24
CA GLU A 202 10.49 -5.14 -6.07
C GLU A 202 9.75 -4.70 -4.82
N TYR A 203 9.41 -5.64 -3.94
CA TYR A 203 8.63 -5.38 -2.72
C TYR A 203 8.97 -6.39 -1.64
N VAL A 204 8.50 -6.17 -0.40
CA VAL A 204 8.75 -7.08 0.71
C VAL A 204 7.84 -8.30 0.61
N ASP A 205 8.46 -9.49 0.64
CA ASP A 205 7.76 -10.77 0.77
C ASP A 205 7.27 -10.96 2.21
N MET A 206 5.97 -10.74 2.41
CA MET A 206 5.34 -10.83 3.73
C MET A 206 5.28 -12.26 4.28
N GLU A 207 5.19 -13.27 3.41
CA GLU A 207 5.21 -14.68 3.82
C GLU A 207 6.60 -15.07 4.32
N ALA A 208 7.63 -14.75 3.54
CA ALA A 208 9.01 -14.95 3.95
C ALA A 208 9.37 -14.14 5.21
N LEU A 209 8.84 -12.91 5.36
CA LEU A 209 9.08 -12.09 6.56
C LEU A 209 8.45 -12.70 7.82
N ARG A 210 7.21 -13.21 7.72
CA ARG A 210 6.51 -13.86 8.85
C ARG A 210 7.16 -15.20 9.24
N SER A 211 7.69 -15.94 8.27
CA SER A 211 8.33 -17.24 8.52
C SER A 211 9.73 -17.14 9.14
N ARG A 212 10.38 -15.97 9.09
CA ARG A 212 11.72 -15.73 9.67
C ARG A 212 11.69 -15.58 11.19
N CYS A 213 11.41 -16.66 11.91
CA CYS A 213 11.54 -16.69 13.37
C CYS A 213 13.03 -16.65 13.77
N GLY A 214 13.48 -15.59 14.47
CA GLY A 214 14.82 -15.52 15.07
C GLY A 214 15.97 -14.97 14.21
N MET A 215 15.73 -14.53 12.96
CA MET A 215 16.74 -13.87 12.12
C MET A 215 16.82 -12.36 12.36
N ASN A 216 17.91 -11.75 11.89
CA ASN A 216 18.10 -10.31 11.98
C ASN A 216 16.97 -9.60 11.17
N ARG A 217 16.12 -8.84 11.88
CA ARG A 217 14.98 -8.12 11.29
C ARG A 217 15.39 -6.90 10.45
N ALA A 218 16.70 -6.58 10.40
CA ALA A 218 17.19 -5.46 9.59
C ALA A 218 17.13 -5.74 8.08
N ASP A 219 17.22 -7.02 7.68
CA ASP A 219 17.22 -7.42 6.27
C ASP A 219 15.82 -7.90 5.87
N LEU A 220 15.04 -7.02 5.21
CA LEU A 220 13.74 -7.37 4.67
C LEU A 220 13.88 -8.35 3.49
N PRO A 221 13.09 -9.44 3.45
CA PRO A 221 13.07 -10.33 2.29
C PRO A 221 12.39 -9.61 1.13
N LEU A 222 13.12 -9.42 0.03
CA LEU A 222 12.61 -8.79 -1.17
C LEU A 222 12.33 -9.83 -2.23
N VAL A 223 11.24 -9.63 -2.97
CA VAL A 223 10.84 -10.42 -4.12
C VAL A 223 10.60 -9.49 -5.31
N ARG A 224 10.84 -10.01 -6.52
CA ARG A 224 10.58 -9.30 -7.77
C ARG A 224 9.47 -9.97 -8.54
N ASP A 225 8.64 -9.15 -9.17
CA ASP A 225 7.58 -9.60 -10.06
C ASP A 225 7.59 -8.77 -11.35
N THR A 226 7.35 -9.43 -12.49
CA THR A 226 7.23 -8.77 -13.78
C THR A 226 5.77 -8.52 -14.09
N VAL A 227 5.40 -7.26 -14.24
CA VAL A 227 4.02 -6.82 -14.44
C VAL A 227 3.86 -6.18 -15.82
N ARG A 228 2.75 -6.47 -16.52
CA ARG A 228 2.50 -6.04 -17.91
C ARG A 228 1.15 -5.39 -18.09
N GLY A 229 1.02 -4.66 -19.18
CA GLY A 229 -0.24 -4.09 -19.66
C GLY A 229 -0.87 -3.13 -18.65
N PHE A 230 -2.18 -3.20 -18.48
CA PHE A 230 -2.93 -2.27 -17.63
C PHE A 230 -2.50 -2.34 -16.16
N THR A 231 -2.18 -3.53 -15.64
CA THR A 231 -1.67 -3.67 -14.27
C THR A 231 -0.33 -2.94 -14.09
N ALA A 232 0.55 -2.93 -15.10
CA ALA A 232 1.79 -2.14 -15.05
C ALA A 232 1.51 -0.63 -15.01
N VAL A 233 0.48 -0.15 -15.69
CA VAL A 233 0.03 1.26 -15.61
C VAL A 233 -0.42 1.60 -14.19
N ILE A 234 -1.24 0.74 -13.57
CA ILE A 234 -1.72 0.95 -12.19
C ILE A 234 -0.53 1.04 -11.22
N PHE A 235 0.41 0.09 -11.28
CA PHE A 235 1.59 0.14 -10.41
C PHE A 235 2.42 1.42 -10.59
N GLN A 236 2.61 1.87 -11.82
CA GLN A 236 3.35 3.11 -12.10
C GLN A 236 2.63 4.32 -11.49
N HIS A 237 1.29 4.36 -11.59
CA HIS A 237 0.47 5.42 -11.00
C HIS A 237 0.58 5.42 -9.47
N GLU A 238 0.40 4.25 -8.83
CA GLU A 238 0.43 4.14 -7.37
C GLU A 238 1.85 4.37 -6.79
N ILE A 239 2.89 3.95 -7.49
CA ILE A 239 4.28 4.21 -7.07
C ILE A 239 4.65 5.68 -7.22
N ASP A 240 4.11 6.38 -8.23
CA ASP A 240 4.24 7.83 -8.34
C ASP A 240 3.72 8.54 -7.09
N HIS A 241 2.55 8.14 -6.57
CA HIS A 241 2.03 8.68 -5.31
C HIS A 241 3.01 8.50 -4.15
N LEU A 242 3.72 7.37 -4.08
CA LEU A 242 4.73 7.13 -3.04
C LEU A 242 5.92 8.09 -3.14
N ASP A 243 6.18 8.62 -4.33
CA ASP A 243 7.26 9.57 -4.59
C ASP A 243 6.77 11.04 -4.63
N GLY A 244 5.48 11.28 -4.28
CA GLY A 244 4.87 12.61 -4.26
C GLY A 244 4.52 13.16 -5.65
N VAL A 245 4.50 12.30 -6.66
CA VAL A 245 4.14 12.62 -8.05
C VAL A 245 2.67 12.25 -8.28
N LEU A 246 1.97 13.10 -9.02
CA LEU A 246 0.60 12.85 -9.46
C LEU A 246 0.58 12.69 -10.99
N TYR A 247 -0.38 11.93 -11.52
CA TYR A 247 -0.47 11.73 -12.98
C TYR A 247 -0.56 13.05 -13.77
N ILE A 248 -1.14 14.10 -13.16
CA ILE A 248 -1.22 15.43 -13.76
C ILE A 248 0.14 16.09 -14.02
N ASP A 249 1.22 15.63 -13.37
CA ASP A 249 2.59 16.09 -13.61
C ASP A 249 3.24 15.42 -14.82
N ARG A 250 2.58 14.39 -15.35
CA ARG A 250 3.02 13.60 -16.50
C ARG A 250 2.22 13.89 -17.77
N LEU A 251 1.24 14.77 -17.68
CA LEU A 251 0.48 15.18 -18.86
C LEU A 251 1.40 15.91 -19.86
N PRO A 252 1.26 15.68 -21.17
CA PRO A 252 1.96 16.44 -22.17
C PRO A 252 1.62 17.92 -22.08
N GLU A 253 2.61 18.77 -22.37
CA GLU A 253 2.45 20.23 -22.44
C GLU A 253 1.57 20.66 -23.63
#